data_4088fa869923da4302fa6d5bdf4015ea
#
_entry.id   4088fa869923da4302fa6d5bdf4015ea
#
_cell.length_a   1.000
_cell.length_b   1.000
_cell.length_c   1.000
_cell.angle_alpha   90.00
_cell.angle_beta   90.00
_cell.angle_gamma   90.00
#
_symmetry.space_group_name_H-M   'P 1'
#
loop_
_entity.id
_entity.type
_entity.pdbx_description
1 polymer ?
#
loop_
_entity_poly.entity_id
_entity_poly.type
_entity_poly.pdbx_seq_one_letter_code
_entity_poly.pdbx_strand_id
1 'polypeptide(L)'
;MDWRFPGYFKPKELPENAALMKKQCYGQIEELMENYGKIDVLWYDGSWLAHQGIDADAAWLWEPVKLNSMVRKYQPKAVISPRSGWEGDFKVQEGSGPVTGPIIDTPWEKCL
;
A
#
# COMPACT_ATOMS: atom_id res chain seq x y z
N MET A 1 6.25 -4.91 -3.60
CA MET A 1 7.53 -4.54 -2.94
C MET A 1 8.51 -5.69 -2.99
N ASP A 2 9.82 -5.40 -3.01
CA ASP A 2 10.83 -6.46 -3.08
C ASP A 2 11.40 -6.75 -1.68
N TRP A 3 10.93 -7.82 -1.07
CA TRP A 3 11.37 -8.27 0.25
C TRP A 3 12.86 -8.70 0.30
N ARG A 4 13.49 -8.89 -0.86
CA ARG A 4 14.93 -9.17 -0.97
C ARG A 4 15.78 -7.92 -0.84
N PHE A 5 15.16 -6.75 -0.82
CA PHE A 5 15.88 -5.49 -0.71
C PHE A 5 16.58 -5.41 0.65
N PRO A 6 17.90 -5.12 0.70
CA PRO A 6 18.60 -4.98 1.96
C PRO A 6 17.91 -3.96 2.87
N GLY A 7 17.72 -4.32 4.13
CA GLY A 7 17.03 -3.44 5.08
C GLY A 7 15.51 -3.43 5.02
N TYR A 8 14.92 -4.25 4.15
CA TYR A 8 13.47 -4.33 4.05
C TYR A 8 12.78 -4.57 5.41
N PHE A 9 13.27 -5.50 6.21
CA PHE A 9 12.75 -5.79 7.55
C PHE A 9 13.31 -4.87 8.65
N LYS A 10 14.31 -4.05 8.33
CA LYS A 10 15.03 -3.20 9.27
C LYS A 10 15.30 -1.81 8.70
N PRO A 11 14.26 -1.11 8.24
CA PRO A 11 14.45 0.15 7.52
C PRO A 11 15.04 1.26 8.39
N LYS A 12 14.82 1.21 9.71
CA LYS A 12 15.41 2.18 10.66
C LYS A 12 16.90 1.94 10.91
N GLU A 13 17.34 0.68 10.78
CA GLU A 13 18.76 0.32 10.92
C GLU A 13 19.55 0.60 9.63
N LEU A 14 18.88 0.56 8.48
CA LEU A 14 19.47 0.75 7.15
C LEU A 14 18.71 1.84 6.36
N PRO A 15 18.78 3.11 6.82
CA PRO A 15 17.96 4.19 6.25
C PRO A 15 18.26 4.51 4.79
N GLU A 16 19.50 4.35 4.35
CA GLU A 16 19.87 4.57 2.94
C GLU A 16 19.23 3.52 2.03
N ASN A 17 19.24 2.25 2.45
CA ASN A 17 18.58 1.17 1.73
C ASN A 17 17.06 1.37 1.71
N ALA A 18 16.48 1.81 2.81
CA ALA A 18 15.06 2.13 2.89
C ALA A 18 14.68 3.27 1.94
N ALA A 19 15.50 4.30 1.83
CA ALA A 19 15.29 5.42 0.90
C ALA A 19 15.37 4.96 -0.56
N LEU A 20 16.32 4.10 -0.90
CA LEU A 20 16.43 3.52 -2.25
C LEU A 20 15.21 2.66 -2.59
N MET A 21 14.78 1.80 -1.67
CA MET A 21 13.59 0.97 -1.83
C MET A 21 12.33 1.83 -2.05
N LYS A 22 12.16 2.87 -1.26
CA LYS A 22 11.07 3.84 -1.42
C LYS A 22 11.10 4.49 -2.81
N LYS A 23 12.26 4.99 -3.23
CA LYS A 23 12.44 5.62 -4.55
C LYS A 23 12.06 4.65 -5.67
N GLN A 24 12.50 3.40 -5.58
CA GLN A 24 12.15 2.36 -6.55
C GLN A 24 10.64 2.10 -6.57
N CYS A 25 10.01 1.97 -5.40
CA CYS A 25 8.57 1.74 -5.28
C CYS A 25 7.77 2.89 -5.91
N TYR A 26 8.14 4.14 -5.63
CA TYR A 26 7.50 5.31 -6.22
C TYR A 26 7.62 5.31 -7.74
N GLY A 27 8.83 5.06 -8.27
CA GLY A 27 9.06 5.00 -9.72
C GLY A 27 8.25 3.91 -10.41
N GLN A 28 8.15 2.73 -9.81
CA GLN A 28 7.34 1.63 -10.34
C GLN A 28 5.84 1.96 -10.35
N ILE A 29 5.34 2.56 -9.27
CA ILE A 29 3.94 2.97 -9.19
C ILE A 29 3.64 4.08 -10.21
N GLU A 30 4.50 5.08 -10.33
CA GLU A 30 4.36 6.15 -11.30
C GLU A 30 4.34 5.60 -12.74
N GLU A 31 5.27 4.73 -13.07
CA GLU A 31 5.32 4.04 -14.37
C GLU A 31 4.02 3.28 -14.66
N LEU A 32 3.50 2.52 -13.69
CA LEU A 32 2.24 1.80 -13.85
C LEU A 32 1.06 2.74 -14.09
N MET A 33 1.01 3.85 -13.36
CA MET A 33 -0.10 4.80 -13.49
C MET A 33 -0.09 5.59 -14.79
N GLU A 34 1.09 5.82 -15.36
CA GLU A 34 1.27 6.67 -16.55
C GLU A 34 1.24 5.88 -17.87
N ASN A 35 1.84 4.69 -17.92
CA ASN A 35 2.21 4.05 -19.18
C ASN A 35 1.32 2.87 -19.61
N TYR A 36 0.43 2.40 -18.77
CA TYR A 36 -0.35 1.17 -19.03
C TYR A 36 -1.85 1.41 -19.20
N GLY A 37 -2.25 2.66 -19.44
CA GLY A 37 -3.63 3.03 -19.67
C GLY A 37 -4.45 3.16 -18.38
N LYS A 38 -5.75 2.92 -18.46
CA LYS A 38 -6.65 3.07 -17.33
C LYS A 38 -6.41 2.00 -16.27
N ILE A 39 -6.24 2.43 -15.04
CA ILE A 39 -6.16 1.57 -13.86
C ILE A 39 -7.41 1.78 -13.01
N ASP A 40 -8.14 0.71 -12.74
CA ASP A 40 -9.35 0.76 -11.92
C ASP A 40 -9.06 0.54 -10.44
N VAL A 41 -8.11 -0.34 -10.11
CA VAL A 41 -7.73 -0.64 -8.71
C VAL A 41 -6.22 -0.65 -8.59
N LEU A 42 -5.70 0.07 -7.60
CA LEU A 42 -4.33 -0.05 -7.12
C LEU A 42 -4.34 -0.76 -5.77
N TRP A 43 -3.88 -1.98 -5.75
CA TRP A 43 -3.80 -2.81 -4.56
C TRP A 43 -2.35 -2.94 -4.09
N TYR A 44 -2.04 -2.25 -3.01
CA TYR A 44 -0.73 -2.37 -2.37
C TYR A 44 -0.65 -3.68 -1.59
N ASP A 45 0.45 -4.39 -1.72
CA ASP A 45 0.75 -5.55 -0.90
C ASP A 45 2.01 -5.33 -0.06
N GLY A 46 2.13 -6.07 1.02
CA GLY A 46 3.33 -6.09 1.83
C GLY A 46 3.45 -4.94 2.83
N SER A 47 2.41 -4.70 3.60
CA SER A 47 2.41 -3.83 4.79
C SER A 47 3.35 -4.29 5.91
N TRP A 48 4.28 -5.12 5.61
CA TRP A 48 5.13 -5.86 6.53
C TRP A 48 6.28 -5.05 7.12
N LEU A 49 6.49 -3.80 6.68
CA LEU A 49 7.27 -2.84 7.46
C LEU A 49 6.55 -2.46 8.75
N ALA A 50 5.27 -2.73 8.80
CA ALA A 50 4.46 -2.80 10.00
C ALA A 50 4.54 -4.20 10.60
N HIS A 51 5.62 -4.60 11.20
CA HIS A 51 5.84 -5.95 11.78
C HIS A 51 4.74 -6.43 12.74
N GLN A 52 3.79 -5.59 13.04
CA GLN A 52 2.66 -5.84 13.92
C GLN A 52 1.36 -6.08 13.14
N GLY A 53 1.41 -6.11 11.81
CA GLY A 53 0.24 -6.32 10.97
C GLY A 53 -0.71 -5.12 10.87
N ILE A 54 -0.25 -3.92 11.23
CA ILE A 54 -1.02 -2.69 11.15
C ILE A 54 -0.45 -1.85 10.01
N ASP A 55 -1.22 -1.68 8.94
CA ASP A 55 -0.80 -0.96 7.73
C ASP A 55 -0.36 0.48 8.01
N ALA A 56 -1.00 1.14 8.98
CA ALA A 56 -0.64 2.49 9.41
C ALA A 56 0.82 2.62 9.91
N ASP A 57 1.41 1.55 10.44
CA ASP A 57 2.79 1.58 10.94
C ASP A 57 3.82 1.80 9.82
N ALA A 58 3.45 1.54 8.57
CA ALA A 58 4.32 1.79 7.42
C ALA A 58 4.28 3.26 6.94
N ALA A 59 3.38 4.07 7.45
CA ALA A 59 3.16 5.44 6.98
C ALA A 59 4.40 6.33 7.10
N TRP A 60 5.21 6.16 8.14
CA TRP A 60 6.44 6.94 8.34
C TRP A 60 7.46 6.76 7.22
N LEU A 61 7.50 5.59 6.57
CA LEU A 61 8.39 5.31 5.44
C LEU A 61 7.75 5.70 4.11
N TRP A 62 6.51 5.24 3.88
CA TRP A 62 5.90 5.34 2.56
C TRP A 62 5.36 6.72 2.22
N GLU A 63 5.14 7.60 3.21
CA GLU A 63 4.48 8.90 2.99
C GLU A 63 3.19 8.73 2.15
N PRO A 64 2.21 7.96 2.63
CA PRO A 64 1.11 7.49 1.79
C PRO A 64 0.26 8.61 1.20
N VAL A 65 0.14 9.74 1.88
CA VAL A 65 -0.57 10.91 1.36
C VAL A 65 0.10 11.42 0.08
N LYS A 66 1.42 11.51 0.08
CA LYS A 66 2.21 11.93 -1.09
C LYS A 66 2.14 10.91 -2.22
N LEU A 67 2.30 9.62 -1.87
CA LEU A 67 2.23 8.52 -2.84
C LEU A 67 0.86 8.48 -3.51
N ASN A 68 -0.21 8.50 -2.73
CA ASN A 68 -1.56 8.40 -3.26
C ASN A 68 -2.00 9.69 -3.98
N SER A 69 -1.46 10.85 -3.62
CA SER A 69 -1.66 12.09 -4.39
C SER A 69 -1.04 11.98 -5.80
N MET A 70 0.12 11.35 -5.93
CA MET A 70 0.72 11.06 -7.24
C MET A 70 -0.18 10.10 -8.04
N VAL A 71 -0.66 9.02 -7.43
CA VAL A 71 -1.60 8.09 -8.08
C VAL A 71 -2.84 8.82 -8.58
N ARG A 72 -3.46 9.65 -7.74
CA ARG A 72 -4.66 10.42 -8.10
C ARG A 72 -4.43 11.41 -9.23
N LYS A 73 -3.21 11.94 -9.36
CA LYS A 73 -2.86 12.84 -10.46
C LYS A 73 -2.95 12.14 -11.82
N TYR A 74 -2.45 10.91 -11.92
CA TYR A 74 -2.48 10.12 -13.16
C TYR A 74 -3.80 9.36 -13.34
N GLN A 75 -4.34 8.81 -12.27
CA GLN A 75 -5.52 7.94 -12.25
C GLN A 75 -6.56 8.43 -11.22
N PRO A 76 -7.28 9.53 -11.50
CA PRO A 76 -8.15 10.18 -10.50
C PRO A 76 -9.31 9.32 -10.02
N LYS A 77 -9.68 8.28 -10.77
CA LYS A 77 -10.79 7.38 -10.45
C LYS A 77 -10.35 6.01 -9.95
N ALA A 78 -9.05 5.76 -9.85
CA ALA A 78 -8.56 4.48 -9.35
C ALA A 78 -8.96 4.29 -7.88
N VAL A 79 -9.41 3.10 -7.53
CA VAL A 79 -9.69 2.70 -6.15
C VAL A 79 -8.40 2.19 -5.52
N ILE A 80 -8.04 2.68 -4.34
CA ILE A 80 -6.75 2.42 -3.70
C ILE A 80 -6.95 1.64 -2.41
N SER A 81 -6.19 0.54 -2.23
CA SER A 81 -6.21 -0.25 -1.00
C SER A 81 -5.52 0.49 0.16
N PRO A 82 -5.83 0.15 1.43
CA PRO A 82 -5.28 0.84 2.61
C PRO A 82 -3.80 0.49 2.90
N ARG A 83 -3.22 -0.50 2.23
CA ARG A 83 -1.94 -1.12 2.62
C ARG A 83 -0.68 -0.29 2.36
N SER A 84 -0.81 0.96 1.94
CA SER A 84 0.30 1.91 1.91
C SER A 84 0.53 2.64 3.25
N GLY A 85 -0.24 2.31 4.29
CA GLY A 85 -0.27 3.05 5.56
C GLY A 85 -1.23 4.24 5.53
N TRP A 86 -2.21 4.21 4.64
CA TRP A 86 -3.30 5.16 4.49
C TRP A 86 -4.63 4.42 4.59
N GLU A 87 -5.73 5.12 4.90
CA GLU A 87 -7.05 4.49 5.10
C GLU A 87 -7.61 3.78 3.87
N GLY A 88 -7.21 4.21 2.67
CA GLY A 88 -7.71 3.66 1.42
C GLY A 88 -9.16 4.02 1.11
N ASP A 89 -9.63 3.52 -0.03
CA ASP A 89 -11.00 3.72 -0.49
C ASP A 89 -11.93 2.56 -0.06
N PHE A 90 -11.37 1.49 0.47
CA PHE A 90 -12.09 0.32 0.96
C PHE A 90 -11.35 -0.33 2.13
N LYS A 91 -12.01 -1.25 2.83
CA LYS A 91 -11.39 -2.00 3.93
C LYS A 91 -10.91 -3.35 3.42
N VAL A 92 -9.79 -3.82 3.96
CA VAL A 92 -9.24 -5.14 3.67
C VAL A 92 -9.24 -5.97 4.94
N GLN A 93 -9.75 -7.19 4.84
CA GLN A 93 -9.70 -8.19 5.91
C GLN A 93 -8.96 -9.43 5.40
N GLU A 94 -8.04 -9.93 6.18
CA GLU A 94 -7.33 -11.18 5.90
C GLU A 94 -7.72 -12.31 6.86
N GLY A 95 -7.50 -13.52 6.40
CA GLY A 95 -7.63 -14.73 7.19
C GLY A 95 -8.83 -15.59 6.86
N SER A 96 -8.74 -16.86 7.27
CA SER A 96 -9.70 -17.92 6.94
C SER A 96 -10.98 -17.93 7.80
N GLY A 97 -11.13 -17.03 8.76
CA GLY A 97 -12.31 -16.96 9.60
C GLY A 97 -13.58 -16.56 8.82
N PRO A 98 -14.77 -16.86 9.33
CA PRO A 98 -16.01 -16.45 8.71
C PRO A 98 -16.15 -14.91 8.67
N VAL A 99 -16.85 -14.41 7.67
CA VAL A 99 -17.28 -13.01 7.66
C VAL A 99 -18.38 -12.86 8.69
N THR A 100 -18.09 -12.16 9.77
CA THR A 100 -19.03 -11.92 10.87
C THR A 100 -19.06 -10.44 11.23
N GLY A 101 -20.15 -9.99 11.80
CA GLY A 101 -20.33 -8.62 12.25
C GLY A 101 -21.43 -7.88 11.52
N PRO A 102 -21.67 -6.62 11.88
CA PRO A 102 -22.70 -5.80 11.25
C PRO A 102 -22.34 -5.49 9.79
N ILE A 103 -23.35 -5.26 8.98
CA ILE A 103 -23.18 -4.70 7.64
C ILE A 103 -22.58 -3.30 7.78
N ILE A 104 -21.52 -3.04 7.02
CA ILE A 104 -20.86 -1.74 6.96
C ILE A 104 -21.13 -1.08 5.60
N ASP A 105 -21.27 0.24 5.60
CA ASP A 105 -21.53 1.01 4.38
C ASP A 105 -20.28 1.25 3.53
N THR A 106 -19.10 1.01 4.09
CA THR A 106 -17.83 1.15 3.37
C THR A 106 -17.55 -0.11 2.55
N PRO A 107 -17.16 -0.01 1.29
CA PRO A 107 -16.69 -1.14 0.51
C PRO A 107 -15.57 -1.89 1.23
N TRP A 108 -15.58 -3.19 1.11
CA TRP A 108 -14.56 -4.03 1.76
C TRP A 108 -14.31 -5.30 0.94
N GLU A 109 -13.15 -5.88 1.15
CA GLU A 109 -12.77 -7.18 0.60
C GLU A 109 -12.26 -8.11 1.69
N LYS A 110 -12.29 -9.38 1.40
CA LYS A 110 -11.67 -10.41 2.23
C LYS A 110 -10.72 -11.25 1.39
N CYS A 111 -9.46 -11.28 1.83
CA CYS A 111 -8.46 -12.20 1.30
C CYS A 111 -8.52 -13.53 2.08
N LEU A 112 -8.63 -14.64 1.39
CA LEU A 112 -8.72 -16.01 1.94
C LEU A 112 -7.39 -16.73 1.78
#